data_ba5b970d2be85dd6d09771a5cb20f951
#
_entry.id   ba5b970d2be85dd6d09771a5cb20f951
#
_cell.length_a   1.000
_cell.length_b   1.000
_cell.length_c   1.000
_cell.angle_alpha   90.00
_cell.angle_beta   90.00
_cell.angle_gamma   90.00
#
_symmetry.space_group_name_H-M   'P 1'
#
loop_
_entity.id
_entity.type
_entity.pdbx_description
1 polymer ?
#
loop_
_entity_poly.entity_id
_entity_poly.type
_entity_poly.pdbx_seq_one_letter_code
_entity_poly.pdbx_strand_id
1 'polypeptide(L)'
;IKGNFNMIKKILKYTKNLTLLSLGLVGIYLFNLFFMKPYSIDHFLGKELVIGLVDSPEAMTYIGIFDRFNWLTGHNSNLSIPTKDDRENSIEQYEHVIKTLYKYEDSSLTEVQKNTKKIAIFDAENNLKQVKEFPHHDYPLNQIGGIHLYTIEFLSNMHPIRNESEAEDFISRANLIKKVYEGVLADLEEQASAGIFPPEFVYDHVIDQLSEFISYDYNEHPLYTQFLRKVKELNVGEEKEKIFEDQIKKAIDESVTPGFKILKDFMMRTKQYANKNHGIWSQPNGDEYYKLRIRSYTTTXX
;
A
#
# COMPACT_ATOMS: atom_id res chain seq x y z
N ILE A 1 53.43 32.19 -4.80
CA ILE A 1 52.95 30.79 -4.75
C ILE A 1 52.56 30.39 -3.32
N LYS A 2 53.38 30.68 -2.28
CA LYS A 2 53.05 30.35 -0.88
C LYS A 2 51.77 31.05 -0.35
N GLY A 3 51.47 32.28 -0.78
CA GLY A 3 50.29 33.03 -0.38
C GLY A 3 48.98 32.36 -0.83
N ASN A 4 48.94 31.92 -2.08
CA ASN A 4 47.79 31.23 -2.66
C ASN A 4 47.54 29.90 -1.97
N PHE A 5 48.58 29.16 -1.60
CA PHE A 5 48.45 27.88 -0.92
C PHE A 5 47.84 28.03 0.47
N ASN A 6 48.24 29.06 1.23
CA ASN A 6 47.67 29.33 2.54
C ASN A 6 46.17 29.76 2.47
N MET A 7 45.83 30.52 1.43
CA MET A 7 44.44 30.92 1.19
C MET A 7 43.59 29.70 0.87
N ILE A 8 44.05 28.78 0.04
CA ILE A 8 43.33 27.54 -0.30
C ILE A 8 43.12 26.68 0.94
N LYS A 9 44.12 26.51 1.80
CA LYS A 9 44.01 25.79 3.06
C LYS A 9 42.95 26.40 3.97
N LYS A 10 42.90 27.74 4.08
CA LYS A 10 41.88 28.44 4.86
C LYS A 10 40.47 28.18 4.31
N ILE A 11 40.30 28.31 2.99
CA ILE A 11 39.02 28.05 2.32
C ILE A 11 38.57 26.62 2.61
N LEU A 12 39.42 25.61 2.40
CA LEU A 12 39.11 24.21 2.67
C LEU A 12 38.70 23.98 4.13
N LYS A 13 39.39 24.63 5.08
CA LYS A 13 39.06 24.52 6.51
C LYS A 13 37.69 25.13 6.80
N TYR A 14 37.37 26.32 6.26
CA TYR A 14 36.08 26.97 6.45
C TYR A 14 34.94 26.15 5.81
N THR A 15 35.18 25.65 4.58
CA THR A 15 34.19 24.79 3.90
C THR A 15 33.89 23.53 4.74
N LYS A 16 34.97 22.85 5.20
CA LYS A 16 34.83 21.68 6.07
C LYS A 16 34.01 22.01 7.34
N ASN A 17 34.36 23.11 8.01
CA ASN A 17 33.66 23.49 9.25
C ASN A 17 32.18 23.82 8.98
N LEU A 18 31.91 24.52 7.86
CA LEU A 18 30.53 24.85 7.47
C LEU A 18 29.75 23.59 7.14
N THR A 19 30.36 22.64 6.42
CA THR A 19 29.73 21.35 6.13
C THR A 19 29.41 20.58 7.42
N LEU A 20 30.37 20.53 8.37
CA LEU A 20 30.14 19.84 9.67
C LEU A 20 29.02 20.50 10.46
N LEU A 21 28.99 21.84 10.47
CA LEU A 21 27.91 22.59 11.14
C LEU A 21 26.56 22.28 10.48
N SER A 22 26.50 22.31 9.16
CA SER A 22 25.27 22.00 8.42
C SER A 22 24.79 20.58 8.73
N LEU A 23 25.69 19.61 8.72
CA LEU A 23 25.36 18.22 9.07
C LEU A 23 24.84 18.10 10.52
N GLY A 24 25.46 18.85 11.44
CA GLY A 24 25.01 18.91 12.82
C GLY A 24 23.59 19.46 12.96
N LEU A 25 23.29 20.56 12.25
CA LEU A 25 21.95 21.15 12.25
C LEU A 25 20.91 20.20 11.64
N VAL A 26 21.26 19.54 10.55
CA VAL A 26 20.40 18.52 9.93
C VAL A 26 20.16 17.37 10.92
N GLY A 27 21.21 16.91 11.62
CA GLY A 27 21.09 15.87 12.63
C GLY A 27 20.13 16.25 13.76
N ILE A 28 20.25 17.49 14.29
CA ILE A 28 19.36 18.02 15.33
C ILE A 28 17.91 18.06 14.80
N TYR A 29 17.72 18.56 13.59
CA TYR A 29 16.38 18.64 12.97
C TYR A 29 15.77 17.25 12.81
N LEU A 30 16.54 16.28 12.29
CA LEU A 30 16.05 14.90 12.11
C LEU A 30 15.75 14.25 13.46
N PHE A 31 16.60 14.47 14.46
CA PHE A 31 16.34 13.97 15.80
C PHE A 31 15.01 14.51 16.35
N ASN A 32 14.77 15.82 16.20
CA ASN A 32 13.49 16.41 16.60
C ASN A 32 12.33 15.79 15.82
N LEU A 33 12.46 15.65 14.49
CA LEU A 33 11.41 15.17 13.62
C LEU A 33 10.98 13.73 13.97
N PHE A 34 11.93 12.86 14.34
CA PHE A 34 11.65 11.45 14.56
C PHE A 34 11.47 11.04 16.02
N PHE A 35 12.08 11.77 16.96
CA PHE A 35 12.12 11.33 18.35
C PHE A 35 11.43 12.29 19.33
N MET A 36 11.00 13.46 18.86
CA MET A 36 10.35 14.46 19.73
C MET A 36 9.07 14.96 19.07
N LYS A 37 8.45 16.01 19.65
CA LYS A 37 7.39 16.74 18.95
C LYS A 37 8.07 17.59 17.86
N PRO A 38 7.77 17.34 16.58
CA PRO A 38 8.40 18.14 15.51
C PRO A 38 8.12 19.63 15.66
N TYR A 39 9.08 20.46 15.26
CA TYR A 39 8.97 21.93 15.40
C TYR A 39 7.77 22.49 14.66
N SER A 40 7.37 21.89 13.55
CA SER A 40 6.24 22.35 12.74
C SER A 40 5.23 21.23 12.54
N ILE A 41 3.94 21.57 12.61
CA ILE A 41 2.85 20.63 12.29
C ILE A 41 2.95 20.16 10.83
N ASP A 42 3.37 21.03 9.92
CA ASP A 42 3.53 20.67 8.51
C ASP A 42 4.63 19.62 8.32
N HIS A 43 5.74 19.76 9.08
CA HIS A 43 6.83 18.79 9.03
C HIS A 43 6.40 17.45 9.64
N PHE A 44 5.61 17.49 10.70
CA PHE A 44 5.04 16.26 11.30
C PHE A 44 4.16 15.54 10.28
N LEU A 45 3.20 16.23 9.70
CA LEU A 45 2.26 15.61 8.74
C LEU A 45 3.00 15.14 7.48
N GLY A 46 3.99 15.92 7.02
CA GLY A 46 4.84 15.51 5.90
C GLY A 46 5.62 14.23 6.18
N LYS A 47 6.16 14.09 7.41
CA LYS A 47 6.85 12.86 7.84
C LYS A 47 5.88 11.67 7.84
N GLU A 48 4.68 11.83 8.42
CA GLU A 48 3.69 10.74 8.47
C GLU A 48 3.27 10.31 7.05
N LEU A 49 3.09 11.28 6.15
CA LEU A 49 2.79 10.99 4.75
C LEU A 49 3.92 10.17 4.08
N VAL A 50 5.17 10.59 4.30
CA VAL A 50 6.33 9.90 3.70
C VAL A 50 6.45 8.48 4.27
N ILE A 51 6.26 8.31 5.59
CA ILE A 51 6.30 6.98 6.21
C ILE A 51 5.22 6.09 5.58
N GLY A 52 3.97 6.56 5.51
CA GLY A 52 2.88 5.78 4.91
C GLY A 52 3.14 5.43 3.45
N LEU A 53 3.77 6.34 2.70
CA LEU A 53 4.13 6.09 1.30
C LEU A 53 5.21 5.01 1.19
N VAL A 54 6.27 5.12 2.00
CA VAL A 54 7.41 4.17 1.95
C VAL A 54 7.00 2.78 2.41
N ASP A 55 6.02 2.69 3.30
CA ASP A 55 5.49 1.41 3.78
C ASP A 55 4.63 0.67 2.74
N SER A 56 4.25 1.35 1.63
CA SER A 56 3.46 0.75 0.56
C SER A 56 4.26 0.67 -0.75
N PRO A 57 4.79 -0.51 -1.09
CA PRO A 57 5.49 -0.69 -2.38
C PRO A 57 4.64 -0.26 -3.58
N GLU A 58 3.34 -0.55 -3.56
CA GLU A 58 2.43 -0.20 -4.65
C GLU A 58 2.28 1.32 -4.78
N ALA A 59 2.15 2.04 -3.65
CA ALA A 59 2.05 3.50 -3.67
C ALA A 59 3.34 4.13 -4.20
N MET A 60 4.49 3.62 -3.79
CA MET A 60 5.79 4.10 -4.29
C MET A 60 5.90 3.93 -5.80
N THR A 61 5.48 2.76 -6.32
CA THR A 61 5.47 2.50 -7.77
C THR A 61 4.50 3.45 -8.49
N TYR A 62 3.30 3.62 -7.94
CA TYR A 62 2.25 4.46 -8.54
C TYR A 62 2.72 5.92 -8.70
N ILE A 63 3.37 6.45 -7.64
CA ILE A 63 3.88 7.83 -7.65
C ILE A 63 5.14 7.95 -8.51
N GLY A 64 6.02 6.94 -8.51
CA GLY A 64 7.18 6.81 -9.38
C GLY A 64 8.36 7.72 -9.06
N ILE A 65 8.25 8.64 -8.09
CA ILE A 65 9.33 9.59 -7.80
C ILE A 65 10.55 8.91 -7.19
N PHE A 66 10.36 7.73 -6.62
CA PHE A 66 11.43 6.96 -5.99
C PHE A 66 12.02 5.87 -6.91
N ASP A 67 11.55 5.73 -8.14
CA ASP A 67 12.01 4.66 -9.05
C ASP A 67 13.54 4.66 -9.24
N ARG A 68 14.14 5.85 -9.34
CA ARG A 68 15.61 5.96 -9.48
C ARG A 68 16.36 5.42 -8.26
N PHE A 69 15.68 5.26 -7.13
CA PHE A 69 16.24 4.73 -5.89
C PHE A 69 15.74 3.32 -5.59
N ASN A 70 15.11 2.64 -6.58
CA ASN A 70 14.59 1.28 -6.39
C ASN A 70 15.70 0.31 -5.92
N TRP A 71 16.94 0.55 -6.36
CA TRP A 71 18.09 -0.25 -5.91
C TRP A 71 18.30 -0.19 -4.38
N LEU A 72 17.82 0.86 -3.72
CA LEU A 72 17.89 1.02 -2.26
C LEU A 72 16.60 0.60 -1.58
N THR A 73 15.46 0.94 -2.15
CA THR A 73 14.14 0.73 -1.53
C THR A 73 13.53 -0.64 -1.85
N GLY A 74 13.85 -1.19 -3.02
CA GLY A 74 13.30 -2.47 -3.49
C GLY A 74 11.80 -2.47 -3.71
N HIS A 75 11.18 -1.28 -3.78
CA HIS A 75 9.71 -1.22 -3.82
C HIS A 75 9.12 -1.87 -5.07
N ASN A 76 9.79 -1.73 -6.24
CA ASN A 76 9.24 -2.28 -7.49
C ASN A 76 9.28 -3.82 -7.54
N SER A 77 10.05 -4.47 -6.66
CA SER A 77 10.09 -5.94 -6.59
C SER A 77 9.20 -6.52 -5.49
N ASN A 78 8.49 -5.68 -4.73
CA ASN A 78 7.72 -6.09 -3.55
C ASN A 78 6.24 -5.72 -3.67
N LEU A 79 5.40 -6.41 -2.89
CA LEU A 79 3.98 -6.15 -2.72
C LEU A 79 3.68 -6.08 -1.22
N SER A 80 2.65 -5.33 -0.85
CA SER A 80 2.13 -5.31 0.51
C SER A 80 1.52 -6.68 0.83
N ILE A 81 2.01 -7.32 1.89
CA ILE A 81 1.54 -8.65 2.30
C ILE A 81 0.80 -8.47 3.63
N PRO A 82 -0.52 -8.73 3.68
CA PRO A 82 -1.26 -8.59 4.94
C PRO A 82 -0.70 -9.49 6.03
N THR A 83 -0.61 -8.96 7.24
CA THR A 83 -0.11 -9.66 8.43
C THR A 83 -1.07 -9.48 9.60
N LYS A 84 -0.95 -10.35 10.61
CA LYS A 84 -1.76 -10.28 11.83
C LYS A 84 -1.54 -8.99 12.61
N ASP A 85 -0.36 -8.39 12.48
CA ASP A 85 0.01 -7.22 13.26
C ASP A 85 -0.47 -5.90 12.62
N ASP A 86 -0.94 -5.92 11.38
CA ASP A 86 -1.31 -4.71 10.64
C ASP A 86 -2.39 -3.89 11.37
N ARG A 87 -3.36 -4.59 11.97
CA ARG A 87 -4.43 -3.92 12.72
C ARG A 87 -3.87 -3.18 13.95
N GLU A 88 -3.01 -3.86 14.73
CA GLU A 88 -2.41 -3.26 15.92
C GLU A 88 -1.50 -2.08 15.54
N ASN A 89 -0.68 -2.27 14.52
CA ASN A 89 0.19 -1.21 13.99
C ASN A 89 -0.63 0.02 13.56
N SER A 90 -1.77 -0.21 12.87
CA SER A 90 -2.66 0.89 12.44
C SER A 90 -3.25 1.63 13.63
N ILE A 91 -3.70 0.90 14.66
CA ILE A 91 -4.23 1.50 15.89
C ILE A 91 -3.16 2.39 16.53
N GLU A 92 -1.95 1.86 16.74
CA GLU A 92 -0.84 2.62 17.34
C GLU A 92 -0.51 3.87 16.53
N GLN A 93 -0.50 3.75 15.21
CA GLN A 93 -0.20 4.88 14.32
C GLN A 93 -1.26 5.97 14.44
N TYR A 94 -2.55 5.62 14.35
CA TYR A 94 -3.61 6.63 14.46
C TYR A 94 -3.61 7.30 15.84
N GLU A 95 -3.42 6.52 16.92
CA GLU A 95 -3.31 7.09 18.27
C GLU A 95 -2.11 8.04 18.38
N HIS A 96 -0.97 7.65 17.82
CA HIS A 96 0.23 8.50 17.79
C HIS A 96 -0.03 9.82 17.05
N VAL A 97 -0.67 9.75 15.87
CA VAL A 97 -0.99 10.95 15.07
C VAL A 97 -1.91 11.88 15.86
N ILE A 98 -3.00 11.35 16.41
CA ILE A 98 -3.98 12.15 17.18
C ILE A 98 -3.29 12.81 18.37
N LYS A 99 -2.58 12.01 19.17
CA LYS A 99 -1.86 12.49 20.39
C LYS A 99 -0.84 13.58 20.04
N THR A 100 -0.12 13.43 18.94
CA THR A 100 0.88 14.42 18.52
C THR A 100 0.24 15.69 18.02
N LEU A 101 -0.85 15.59 17.24
CA LEU A 101 -1.55 16.77 16.74
C LEU A 101 -2.11 17.64 17.87
N TYR A 102 -2.61 17.01 18.95
CA TYR A 102 -3.12 17.77 20.11
C TYR A 102 -2.03 18.54 20.86
N LYS A 103 -0.75 18.20 20.69
CA LYS A 103 0.38 18.96 21.32
C LYS A 103 0.62 20.31 20.65
N TYR A 104 0.05 20.56 19.45
CA TYR A 104 0.20 21.86 18.77
C TYR A 104 -0.94 22.78 19.22
N GLU A 105 -0.61 23.83 19.98
CA GLU A 105 -1.60 24.78 20.46
C GLU A 105 -2.09 25.69 19.32
N ASP A 106 -3.38 25.87 19.19
CA ASP A 106 -3.98 26.65 18.10
C ASP A 106 -3.46 28.11 18.08
N SER A 107 -3.13 28.67 19.24
CA SER A 107 -2.54 30.01 19.34
C SER A 107 -1.22 30.16 18.57
N SER A 108 -0.50 29.04 18.34
CA SER A 108 0.79 29.04 17.63
C SER A 108 0.66 28.71 16.15
N LEU A 109 -0.56 28.46 15.65
CA LEU A 109 -0.81 27.99 14.30
C LEU A 109 -1.47 29.06 13.43
N THR A 110 -1.13 29.09 12.16
CA THR A 110 -1.86 29.87 11.15
C THR A 110 -3.26 29.27 10.96
N GLU A 111 -4.19 30.04 10.38
CA GLU A 111 -5.55 29.55 10.10
C GLU A 111 -5.53 28.31 9.20
N VAL A 112 -4.63 28.28 8.21
CA VAL A 112 -4.48 27.10 7.33
C VAL A 112 -4.06 25.88 8.16
N GLN A 113 -3.07 26.06 9.04
CA GLN A 113 -2.59 24.96 9.89
C GLN A 113 -3.65 24.48 10.88
N LYS A 114 -4.47 25.38 11.42
CA LYS A 114 -5.61 25.00 12.30
C LYS A 114 -6.60 24.12 11.55
N ASN A 115 -6.95 24.51 10.32
CA ASN A 115 -7.87 23.72 9.49
C ASN A 115 -7.26 22.37 9.12
N THR A 116 -5.99 22.34 8.73
CA THR A 116 -5.26 21.10 8.43
C THR A 116 -5.26 20.17 9.64
N LYS A 117 -4.96 20.72 10.83
CA LYS A 117 -4.99 19.97 12.10
C LYS A 117 -6.36 19.33 12.35
N LYS A 118 -7.45 20.12 12.20
CA LYS A 118 -8.82 19.64 12.42
C LYS A 118 -9.16 18.51 11.45
N ILE A 119 -8.82 18.66 10.17
CA ILE A 119 -9.06 17.62 9.15
C ILE A 119 -8.27 16.36 9.48
N ALA A 120 -6.99 16.51 9.82
CA ALA A 120 -6.13 15.36 10.12
C ALA A 120 -6.60 14.60 11.36
N ILE A 121 -7.03 15.32 12.42
CA ILE A 121 -7.59 14.66 13.61
C ILE A 121 -8.88 13.93 13.27
N PHE A 122 -9.80 14.61 12.56
CA PHE A 122 -11.08 14.04 12.15
C PHE A 122 -10.87 12.74 11.35
N ASP A 123 -9.96 12.77 10.38
CA ASP A 123 -9.64 11.60 9.55
C ASP A 123 -9.04 10.48 10.40
N ALA A 124 -8.06 10.80 11.24
CA ALA A 124 -7.40 9.80 12.08
C ALA A 124 -8.37 9.18 13.09
N GLU A 125 -9.29 9.98 13.68
CA GLU A 125 -10.31 9.46 14.60
C GLU A 125 -11.29 8.51 13.90
N ASN A 126 -11.73 8.85 12.70
CA ASN A 126 -12.63 8.00 11.92
C ASN A 126 -11.96 6.67 11.57
N ASN A 127 -10.70 6.73 11.10
CA ASN A 127 -9.94 5.52 10.77
C ASN A 127 -9.66 4.68 12.01
N LEU A 128 -9.28 5.32 13.12
CA LEU A 128 -9.06 4.62 14.40
C LEU A 128 -10.33 3.89 14.85
N LYS A 129 -11.48 4.56 14.77
CA LYS A 129 -12.77 3.97 15.12
C LYS A 129 -13.08 2.77 14.21
N GLN A 130 -12.84 2.92 12.89
CA GLN A 130 -13.07 1.82 11.96
C GLN A 130 -12.20 0.60 12.32
N VAL A 131 -10.90 0.80 12.52
CA VAL A 131 -9.98 -0.32 12.81
C VAL A 131 -10.32 -0.99 14.15
N LYS A 132 -10.74 -0.23 15.15
CA LYS A 132 -11.07 -0.77 16.48
C LYS A 132 -12.44 -1.47 16.53
N GLU A 133 -13.47 -0.83 15.99
CA GLU A 133 -14.86 -1.26 16.18
C GLU A 133 -15.42 -2.04 14.98
N PHE A 134 -14.85 -1.80 13.77
CA PHE A 134 -15.39 -2.39 12.54
C PHE A 134 -14.27 -2.99 11.66
N PRO A 135 -13.35 -3.81 12.23
CA PRO A 135 -12.18 -4.28 11.48
C PRO A 135 -12.51 -5.20 10.29
N HIS A 136 -13.71 -5.80 10.30
CA HIS A 136 -14.07 -6.82 9.31
C HIS A 136 -15.25 -6.41 8.41
N HIS A 137 -15.65 -5.13 8.43
CA HIS A 137 -16.87 -4.69 7.73
C HIS A 137 -16.67 -4.37 6.25
N ASP A 138 -15.44 -4.19 5.81
CA ASP A 138 -15.11 -4.07 4.37
C ASP A 138 -14.90 -5.47 3.77
N TYR A 139 -15.18 -5.61 2.48
CA TYR A 139 -15.01 -6.88 1.78
C TYR A 139 -13.73 -6.87 0.92
N PRO A 140 -12.66 -7.56 1.35
CA PRO A 140 -11.43 -7.64 0.53
C PRO A 140 -11.66 -8.26 -0.84
N LEU A 141 -12.62 -9.21 -0.92
CA LEU A 141 -13.06 -9.76 -2.19
C LEU A 141 -14.45 -9.21 -2.51
N ASN A 142 -14.53 -8.48 -3.62
CA ASN A 142 -15.78 -7.96 -4.13
C ASN A 142 -15.66 -7.80 -5.65
N GLN A 143 -16.78 -7.71 -6.33
CA GLN A 143 -16.82 -7.77 -7.80
C GLN A 143 -16.38 -6.49 -8.51
N ILE A 144 -16.16 -5.39 -7.78
CA ILE A 144 -15.83 -4.08 -8.39
C ILE A 144 -14.34 -3.75 -8.22
N GLY A 145 -13.83 -3.88 -7.00
CA GLY A 145 -12.45 -3.50 -6.68
C GLY A 145 -11.77 -4.44 -5.70
N GLY A 146 -12.17 -5.71 -5.70
CA GLY A 146 -11.55 -6.70 -4.83
C GLY A 146 -10.07 -6.89 -5.13
N ILE A 147 -9.33 -7.35 -4.12
CA ILE A 147 -7.87 -7.51 -4.20
C ILE A 147 -7.44 -8.38 -5.40
N HIS A 148 -8.25 -9.36 -5.76
CA HIS A 148 -7.98 -10.25 -6.90
C HIS A 148 -7.97 -9.50 -8.24
N LEU A 149 -8.84 -8.49 -8.39
CA LEU A 149 -8.87 -7.62 -9.57
C LEU A 149 -7.76 -6.58 -9.51
N TYR A 150 -7.61 -5.94 -8.34
CA TYR A 150 -6.64 -4.86 -8.14
C TYR A 150 -5.21 -5.33 -8.40
N THR A 151 -4.84 -6.51 -7.92
CA THR A 151 -3.46 -7.01 -8.08
C THR A 151 -3.12 -7.21 -9.56
N ILE A 152 -4.05 -7.80 -10.32
CA ILE A 152 -3.85 -8.02 -11.77
C ILE A 152 -3.77 -6.68 -12.51
N GLU A 153 -4.70 -5.77 -12.22
CA GLU A 153 -4.73 -4.43 -12.82
C GLU A 153 -3.44 -3.65 -12.53
N PHE A 154 -3.01 -3.67 -11.27
CA PHE A 154 -1.79 -2.97 -10.85
C PHE A 154 -0.56 -3.49 -11.61
N LEU A 155 -0.37 -4.81 -11.63
CA LEU A 155 0.78 -5.40 -12.31
C LEU A 155 0.71 -5.16 -13.83
N SER A 156 -0.45 -5.37 -14.44
CA SER A 156 -0.61 -5.25 -15.89
C SER A 156 -0.40 -3.81 -16.37
N ASN A 157 -0.91 -2.82 -15.63
CA ASN A 157 -1.01 -1.45 -16.13
C ASN A 157 -0.12 -0.44 -15.40
N MET A 158 0.14 -0.63 -14.09
CA MET A 158 0.88 0.37 -13.30
C MET A 158 2.37 0.03 -13.14
N HIS A 159 2.72 -1.27 -13.08
CA HIS A 159 4.12 -1.66 -12.93
C HIS A 159 4.93 -1.23 -14.15
N PRO A 160 6.00 -0.46 -13.98
CA PRO A 160 6.82 -0.02 -15.11
C PRO A 160 7.73 -1.14 -15.60
N ILE A 161 7.90 -1.26 -16.93
CA ILE A 161 8.94 -2.13 -17.54
C ILE A 161 9.63 -1.30 -18.61
N ARG A 162 10.63 -0.51 -18.21
CA ARG A 162 11.43 0.37 -19.06
C ARG A 162 12.82 -0.20 -19.32
N ASN A 163 13.19 -1.26 -18.60
CA ASN A 163 14.49 -1.93 -18.69
C ASN A 163 14.38 -3.35 -18.10
N GLU A 164 15.46 -4.14 -18.25
CA GLU A 164 15.51 -5.53 -17.80
C GLU A 164 15.27 -5.68 -16.28
N SER A 165 15.84 -4.79 -15.48
CA SER A 165 15.67 -4.85 -14.03
C SER A 165 14.20 -4.70 -13.62
N GLU A 166 13.45 -3.83 -14.29
CA GLU A 166 12.02 -3.67 -14.02
C GLU A 166 11.20 -4.88 -14.49
N ALA A 167 11.66 -5.58 -15.53
CA ALA A 167 11.05 -6.86 -15.92
C ALA A 167 11.30 -7.93 -14.84
N GLU A 168 12.51 -7.98 -14.27
CA GLU A 168 12.83 -8.87 -13.14
C GLU A 168 11.97 -8.52 -11.91
N ASP A 169 11.77 -7.23 -11.64
CA ASP A 169 10.91 -6.78 -10.55
C ASP A 169 9.46 -7.24 -10.73
N PHE A 170 8.95 -7.20 -11.99
CA PHE A 170 7.61 -7.71 -12.30
C PHE A 170 7.49 -9.20 -11.95
N ILE A 171 8.49 -10.01 -12.37
CA ILE A 171 8.52 -11.45 -12.08
C ILE A 171 8.55 -11.67 -10.55
N SER A 172 9.34 -10.87 -9.84
CA SER A 172 9.41 -10.93 -8.36
C SER A 172 8.03 -10.71 -7.75
N ARG A 173 7.31 -9.68 -8.19
CA ARG A 173 5.94 -9.38 -7.74
C ARG A 173 4.96 -10.51 -8.08
N ALA A 174 5.02 -11.04 -9.31
CA ALA A 174 4.15 -12.15 -9.71
C ALA A 174 4.36 -13.36 -8.78
N ASN A 175 5.60 -13.63 -8.39
CA ASN A 175 5.95 -14.71 -7.46
C ASN A 175 5.45 -14.46 -6.03
N LEU A 176 5.13 -13.22 -5.66
CA LEU A 176 4.61 -12.88 -4.33
C LEU A 176 3.08 -13.01 -4.23
N ILE A 177 2.37 -13.11 -5.35
CA ILE A 177 0.89 -13.07 -5.35
C ILE A 177 0.29 -14.14 -4.43
N LYS A 178 0.81 -15.38 -4.48
CA LYS A 178 0.32 -16.44 -3.60
C LYS A 178 0.43 -16.03 -2.13
N LYS A 179 1.58 -15.47 -1.74
CA LYS A 179 1.81 -15.04 -0.35
C LYS A 179 0.89 -13.90 0.06
N VAL A 180 0.65 -12.94 -0.83
CA VAL A 180 -0.33 -11.86 -0.60
C VAL A 180 -1.71 -12.48 -0.34
N TYR A 181 -2.14 -13.40 -1.19
CA TYR A 181 -3.48 -14.00 -1.07
C TYR A 181 -3.60 -14.93 0.14
N GLU A 182 -2.51 -15.54 0.58
CA GLU A 182 -2.49 -16.27 1.86
C GLU A 182 -2.73 -15.31 3.04
N GLY A 183 -2.16 -14.11 3.00
CA GLY A 183 -2.43 -13.06 4.00
C GLY A 183 -3.88 -12.61 3.93
N VAL A 184 -4.40 -12.37 2.73
CA VAL A 184 -5.82 -12.01 2.53
C VAL A 184 -6.73 -13.13 3.06
N LEU A 185 -6.38 -14.40 2.82
CA LEU A 185 -7.16 -15.54 3.33
C LEU A 185 -7.25 -15.49 4.86
N ALA A 186 -6.17 -15.16 5.55
CA ALA A 186 -6.18 -15.05 7.01
C ALA A 186 -7.19 -13.97 7.46
N ASP A 187 -7.22 -12.82 6.79
CA ASP A 187 -8.18 -11.74 7.08
C ASP A 187 -9.62 -12.20 6.80
N LEU A 188 -9.84 -12.91 5.70
CA LEU A 188 -11.16 -13.45 5.34
C LEU A 188 -11.66 -14.47 6.36
N GLU A 189 -10.78 -15.32 6.91
CA GLU A 189 -11.13 -16.28 7.96
C GLU A 189 -11.53 -15.55 9.27
N GLU A 190 -10.84 -14.47 9.60
CA GLU A 190 -11.21 -13.63 10.75
C GLU A 190 -12.57 -12.97 10.53
N GLN A 191 -12.83 -12.43 9.33
CA GLN A 191 -14.12 -11.85 8.96
C GLN A 191 -15.24 -12.89 9.09
N ALA A 192 -15.03 -14.09 8.57
CA ALA A 192 -16.02 -15.18 8.66
C ALA A 192 -16.27 -15.58 10.13
N SER A 193 -15.19 -15.62 10.94
CA SER A 193 -15.30 -15.93 12.38
C SER A 193 -16.10 -14.87 13.14
N ALA A 194 -16.08 -13.62 12.65
CA ALA A 194 -16.88 -12.52 13.21
C ALA A 194 -18.35 -12.56 12.72
N GLY A 195 -18.72 -13.53 11.88
CA GLY A 195 -20.08 -13.67 11.36
C GLY A 195 -20.42 -12.67 10.25
N ILE A 196 -19.41 -12.11 9.60
CA ILE A 196 -19.60 -11.13 8.53
C ILE A 196 -19.35 -11.82 7.19
N PHE A 197 -20.39 -11.87 6.36
CA PHE A 197 -20.36 -12.51 5.05
C PHE A 197 -20.93 -11.56 4.00
N PRO A 198 -20.29 -11.47 2.82
CA PRO A 198 -20.85 -10.68 1.72
C PRO A 198 -22.24 -11.18 1.28
N PRO A 199 -23.03 -10.33 0.60
CA PRO A 199 -24.26 -10.77 -0.04
C PRO A 199 -24.02 -11.86 -1.10
N GLU A 200 -25.04 -12.66 -1.36
CA GLU A 200 -24.95 -13.80 -2.27
C GLU A 200 -24.44 -13.40 -3.67
N PHE A 201 -24.92 -12.27 -4.20
CA PHE A 201 -24.49 -11.84 -5.54
C PHE A 201 -22.99 -11.52 -5.59
N VAL A 202 -22.40 -11.06 -4.48
CA VAL A 202 -20.94 -10.81 -4.43
C VAL A 202 -20.20 -12.14 -4.57
N TYR A 203 -20.66 -13.19 -3.87
CA TYR A 203 -20.09 -14.53 -3.99
C TYR A 203 -20.11 -15.01 -5.44
N ASP A 204 -21.29 -14.91 -6.09
CA ASP A 204 -21.44 -15.39 -7.46
C ASP A 204 -20.46 -14.70 -8.41
N HIS A 205 -20.41 -13.37 -8.37
CA HIS A 205 -19.52 -12.60 -9.26
C HIS A 205 -18.04 -12.87 -8.97
N VAL A 206 -17.63 -12.92 -7.69
CA VAL A 206 -16.23 -13.14 -7.32
C VAL A 206 -15.79 -14.56 -7.71
N ILE A 207 -16.63 -15.57 -7.46
CA ILE A 207 -16.33 -16.96 -7.85
C ILE A 207 -16.16 -17.05 -9.38
N ASP A 208 -17.04 -16.39 -10.13
CA ASP A 208 -16.93 -16.38 -11.60
C ASP A 208 -15.64 -15.72 -12.05
N GLN A 209 -15.28 -14.54 -11.49
CA GLN A 209 -14.05 -13.82 -11.82
C GLN A 209 -12.80 -14.67 -11.50
N LEU A 210 -12.77 -15.28 -10.31
CA LEU A 210 -11.64 -16.14 -9.92
C LEU A 210 -11.54 -17.36 -10.83
N SER A 211 -12.69 -17.97 -11.17
CA SER A 211 -12.76 -19.12 -12.07
C SER A 211 -12.24 -18.77 -13.46
N GLU A 212 -12.59 -17.60 -13.96
CA GLU A 212 -12.13 -17.11 -15.26
C GLU A 212 -10.60 -16.98 -15.26
N PHE A 213 -10.02 -16.28 -14.26
CA PHE A 213 -8.56 -16.14 -14.18
C PHE A 213 -7.84 -17.49 -14.08
N ILE A 214 -8.41 -18.45 -13.33
CA ILE A 214 -7.84 -19.79 -13.18
C ILE A 214 -7.88 -20.54 -14.50
N SER A 215 -8.89 -20.31 -15.34
CA SER A 215 -9.11 -21.04 -16.58
C SER A 215 -8.32 -20.51 -17.77
N TYR A 216 -7.75 -19.32 -17.69
CA TYR A 216 -7.05 -18.71 -18.84
C TYR A 216 -5.87 -19.56 -19.29
N ASP A 217 -5.78 -19.78 -20.61
CA ASP A 217 -4.51 -20.14 -21.25
C ASP A 217 -3.57 -18.92 -21.15
N TYR A 218 -2.26 -19.17 -21.28
CA TYR A 218 -1.28 -18.05 -21.17
C TYR A 218 -1.63 -16.90 -22.12
N ASN A 219 -2.03 -17.18 -23.35
CA ASN A 219 -2.31 -16.15 -24.36
C ASN A 219 -3.57 -15.31 -24.05
N GLU A 220 -4.35 -15.72 -23.04
CA GLU A 220 -5.50 -14.99 -22.55
C GLU A 220 -5.19 -14.30 -21.21
N HIS A 221 -4.16 -14.72 -20.50
CA HIS A 221 -3.85 -14.26 -19.16
C HIS A 221 -3.24 -12.85 -19.20
N PRO A 222 -3.87 -11.84 -18.56
CA PRO A 222 -3.38 -10.46 -18.65
C PRO A 222 -1.92 -10.28 -18.20
N LEU A 223 -1.49 -10.96 -17.14
CA LEU A 223 -0.10 -10.84 -16.67
C LEU A 223 0.88 -11.34 -17.72
N TYR A 224 0.56 -12.42 -18.42
CA TYR A 224 1.43 -12.97 -19.47
C TYR A 224 1.47 -12.03 -20.69
N THR A 225 0.30 -11.68 -21.21
CA THR A 225 0.22 -10.92 -22.46
C THR A 225 0.80 -9.50 -22.30
N GLN A 226 0.48 -8.81 -21.21
CA GLN A 226 0.99 -7.47 -20.98
C GLN A 226 2.49 -7.49 -20.66
N PHE A 227 2.95 -8.45 -19.87
CA PHE A 227 4.36 -8.60 -19.56
C PHE A 227 5.19 -8.81 -20.83
N LEU A 228 4.80 -9.78 -21.66
CA LEU A 228 5.58 -10.08 -22.88
C LEU A 228 5.53 -8.91 -23.86
N ARG A 229 4.39 -8.22 -23.99
CA ARG A 229 4.30 -7.03 -24.84
C ARG A 229 5.37 -6.01 -24.42
N LYS A 230 5.43 -5.69 -23.11
CA LYS A 230 6.39 -4.71 -22.58
C LYS A 230 7.84 -5.19 -22.72
N VAL A 231 8.11 -6.49 -22.49
CA VAL A 231 9.46 -7.05 -22.62
C VAL A 231 9.94 -6.96 -24.07
N LYS A 232 9.09 -7.23 -25.04
CA LYS A 232 9.44 -7.10 -26.48
C LYS A 232 9.84 -5.67 -26.84
N GLU A 233 9.21 -4.68 -26.24
CA GLU A 233 9.54 -3.25 -26.46
C GLU A 233 10.97 -2.90 -25.99
N LEU A 234 11.55 -3.71 -25.06
CA LEU A 234 12.92 -3.49 -24.58
C LEU A 234 13.97 -3.90 -25.60
N ASN A 235 13.63 -4.73 -26.58
CA ASN A 235 14.56 -5.23 -27.62
C ASN A 235 15.79 -5.93 -27.01
N VAL A 236 15.57 -6.80 -26.01
CA VAL A 236 16.65 -7.49 -25.27
C VAL A 236 17.20 -8.71 -26.01
N GLY A 237 16.58 -9.10 -27.12
CA GLY A 237 16.98 -10.27 -27.93
C GLY A 237 16.19 -11.52 -27.56
N GLU A 238 16.04 -12.40 -28.57
CA GLU A 238 15.18 -13.59 -28.48
C GLU A 238 15.50 -14.50 -27.31
N GLU A 239 16.78 -14.67 -26.98
CA GLU A 239 17.20 -15.53 -25.87
C GLU A 239 16.68 -15.00 -24.52
N LYS A 240 16.83 -13.70 -24.26
CA LYS A 240 16.33 -13.08 -23.03
C LYS A 240 14.80 -13.03 -22.99
N GLU A 241 14.17 -12.73 -24.12
CA GLU A 241 12.70 -12.75 -24.22
C GLU A 241 12.16 -14.13 -23.83
N LYS A 242 12.82 -15.20 -24.30
CA LYS A 242 12.44 -16.58 -23.97
C LYS A 242 12.61 -16.87 -22.48
N ILE A 243 13.73 -16.40 -21.87
CA ILE A 243 13.94 -16.55 -20.42
C ILE A 243 12.81 -15.87 -19.65
N PHE A 244 12.47 -14.62 -19.98
CA PHE A 244 11.38 -13.88 -19.34
C PHE A 244 10.04 -14.58 -19.54
N GLU A 245 9.79 -15.09 -20.76
CA GLU A 245 8.56 -15.85 -21.05
C GLU A 245 8.44 -17.07 -20.12
N ASP A 246 9.52 -17.85 -19.97
CA ASP A 246 9.50 -19.03 -19.12
C ASP A 246 9.31 -18.65 -17.64
N GLN A 247 9.90 -17.53 -17.20
CA GLN A 247 9.76 -17.04 -15.83
C GLN A 247 8.32 -16.59 -15.53
N ILE A 248 7.65 -15.88 -16.46
CA ILE A 248 6.27 -15.45 -16.20
C ILE A 248 5.31 -16.65 -16.21
N LYS A 249 5.50 -17.62 -17.09
CA LYS A 249 4.72 -18.86 -17.08
C LYS A 249 4.86 -19.58 -15.73
N LYS A 250 6.10 -19.71 -15.26
CA LYS A 250 6.37 -20.34 -13.97
C LYS A 250 5.69 -19.57 -12.82
N ALA A 251 5.78 -18.23 -12.81
CA ALA A 251 5.13 -17.42 -11.78
C ALA A 251 3.61 -17.59 -11.80
N ILE A 252 3.00 -17.65 -12.99
CA ILE A 252 1.56 -17.91 -13.14
C ILE A 252 1.22 -19.29 -12.55
N ASP A 253 1.97 -20.32 -12.91
CA ASP A 253 1.68 -21.70 -12.49
C ASP A 253 1.91 -21.94 -11.00
N GLU A 254 2.96 -21.33 -10.41
CA GLU A 254 3.38 -21.63 -9.04
C GLU A 254 2.89 -20.60 -8.00
N SER A 255 2.49 -19.41 -8.43
CA SER A 255 2.08 -18.34 -7.53
C SER A 255 0.69 -17.82 -7.86
N VAL A 256 0.48 -17.29 -9.07
CA VAL A 256 -0.75 -16.57 -9.42
C VAL A 256 -1.96 -17.51 -9.37
N THR A 257 -1.93 -18.59 -10.14
CA THR A 257 -3.05 -19.55 -10.22
C THR A 257 -3.31 -20.22 -8.87
N PRO A 258 -2.29 -20.73 -8.14
CA PRO A 258 -2.54 -21.24 -6.79
C PRO A 258 -3.12 -20.18 -5.83
N GLY A 259 -2.69 -18.93 -5.95
CA GLY A 259 -3.25 -17.83 -5.16
C GLY A 259 -4.74 -17.63 -5.41
N PHE A 260 -5.14 -17.61 -6.69
CA PHE A 260 -6.57 -17.52 -7.06
C PHE A 260 -7.36 -18.73 -6.54
N LYS A 261 -6.79 -19.93 -6.60
CA LYS A 261 -7.44 -21.15 -6.09
C LYS A 261 -7.70 -21.06 -4.59
N ILE A 262 -6.75 -20.56 -3.81
CA ILE A 262 -6.92 -20.35 -2.36
C ILE A 262 -8.14 -19.46 -2.08
N LEU A 263 -8.27 -18.32 -2.79
CA LEU A 263 -9.38 -17.39 -2.60
C LEU A 263 -10.70 -18.01 -3.09
N LYS A 264 -10.68 -18.71 -4.22
CA LYS A 264 -11.88 -19.38 -4.77
C LYS A 264 -12.38 -20.45 -3.80
N ASP A 265 -11.49 -21.28 -3.25
CA ASP A 265 -11.84 -22.34 -2.31
C ASP A 265 -12.50 -21.73 -1.06
N PHE A 266 -12.00 -20.61 -0.55
CA PHE A 266 -12.62 -19.90 0.57
C PHE A 266 -14.04 -19.44 0.19
N MET A 267 -14.21 -18.78 -0.96
CA MET A 267 -15.51 -18.28 -1.40
C MET A 267 -16.50 -19.44 -1.60
N MET A 268 -16.08 -20.52 -2.25
CA MET A 268 -16.94 -21.71 -2.44
C MET A 268 -17.40 -22.29 -1.10
N ARG A 269 -16.49 -22.41 -0.14
CA ARG A 269 -16.75 -23.01 1.16
C ARG A 269 -17.69 -22.15 2.01
N THR A 270 -17.58 -20.84 1.91
CA THR A 270 -18.35 -19.90 2.76
C THR A 270 -19.63 -19.38 2.09
N LYS A 271 -19.85 -19.63 0.80
CA LYS A 271 -21.04 -19.16 0.08
C LYS A 271 -22.34 -19.57 0.79
N GLN A 272 -22.38 -20.75 1.41
CA GLN A 272 -23.57 -21.23 2.14
C GLN A 272 -23.98 -20.29 3.29
N TYR A 273 -23.05 -19.46 3.78
CA TYR A 273 -23.30 -18.47 4.84
C TYR A 273 -23.58 -17.07 4.29
N ALA A 274 -23.67 -16.93 2.96
CA ALA A 274 -23.85 -15.61 2.31
C ALA A 274 -25.02 -14.85 2.93
N ASN A 275 -24.83 -13.54 3.10
CA ASN A 275 -25.86 -12.68 3.64
C ASN A 275 -27.00 -12.54 2.61
N LYS A 276 -28.20 -12.90 3.01
CA LYS A 276 -29.41 -12.81 2.16
C LYS A 276 -29.97 -11.39 2.12
N ASN A 277 -29.54 -10.53 3.05
CA ASN A 277 -29.92 -9.12 3.07
C ASN A 277 -28.77 -8.31 2.44
N HIS A 278 -29.10 -7.39 1.55
CA HIS A 278 -28.06 -6.69 0.77
C HIS A 278 -27.64 -5.37 1.40
N GLY A 279 -28.31 -4.94 2.46
CA GLY A 279 -27.96 -3.68 3.16
C GLY A 279 -26.90 -3.88 4.21
N ILE A 280 -26.03 -2.87 4.35
CA ILE A 280 -24.96 -2.87 5.35
C ILE A 280 -25.50 -3.01 6.79
N TRP A 281 -26.74 -2.54 7.01
CA TRP A 281 -27.44 -2.66 8.30
C TRP A 281 -27.60 -4.10 8.78
N SER A 282 -27.52 -5.06 7.87
CA SER A 282 -27.68 -6.47 8.21
C SER A 282 -26.39 -7.10 8.80
N GLN A 283 -25.27 -6.41 8.74
CA GLN A 283 -24.03 -6.85 9.40
C GLN A 283 -24.11 -6.58 10.91
N PRO A 284 -23.35 -7.30 11.75
CA PRO A 284 -23.23 -6.93 13.16
C PRO A 284 -22.84 -5.47 13.33
N ASN A 285 -23.61 -4.70 14.10
CA ASN A 285 -23.43 -3.26 14.27
C ASN A 285 -23.41 -2.46 12.96
N GLY A 286 -24.09 -2.96 11.93
CA GLY A 286 -24.06 -2.36 10.59
C GLY A 286 -24.57 -0.93 10.52
N ASP A 287 -25.59 -0.58 11.34
CA ASP A 287 -26.11 0.80 11.40
C ASP A 287 -25.02 1.77 11.89
N GLU A 288 -24.27 1.39 12.92
CA GLU A 288 -23.19 2.24 13.46
C GLU A 288 -22.01 2.32 12.46
N TYR A 289 -21.71 1.21 11.78
CA TYR A 289 -20.72 1.22 10.71
C TYR A 289 -21.15 2.15 9.57
N TYR A 290 -22.42 2.10 9.18
CA TYR A 290 -22.96 2.96 8.11
C TYR A 290 -22.84 4.45 8.50
N LYS A 291 -23.16 4.79 9.77
CA LYS A 291 -22.99 6.17 10.28
C LYS A 291 -21.53 6.61 10.18
N LEU A 292 -20.60 5.74 10.57
CA LEU A 292 -19.17 6.04 10.46
C LEU A 292 -18.76 6.30 9.00
N ARG A 293 -19.28 5.48 8.07
CA ARG A 293 -18.99 5.68 6.63
C ARG A 293 -19.54 7.01 6.12
N ILE A 294 -20.80 7.35 6.49
CA ILE A 294 -21.38 8.65 6.13
C ILE A 294 -20.48 9.78 6.66
N ARG A 295 -20.11 9.70 7.93
CA ARG A 295 -19.24 10.72 8.55
C ARG A 295 -17.92 10.88 7.80
N SER A 296 -17.29 9.77 7.42
CA SER A 296 -16.00 9.79 6.72
C SER A 296 -16.10 10.45 5.34
N TYR A 297 -17.21 10.24 4.63
CA TYR A 297 -17.37 10.79 3.27
C TYR A 297 -17.97 12.20 3.22
N THR A 298 -18.78 12.57 4.22
CA THR A 298 -19.55 13.83 4.19
C THR A 298 -19.17 14.82 5.27
N THR A 299 -18.36 14.44 6.20
CA THR A 299 -17.99 15.19 7.41
C THR A 299 -19.20 15.51 8.32
N THR A 300 -20.35 14.79 8.16
CA THR A 300 -21.57 15.01 8.96
C THR A 300 -21.87 13.78 9.79
N UNK A 301 -22.45 14.13 10.71
CA UNK A 301 -22.80 13.09 11.59
C UNK A 301 -24.16 12.66 11.33
N UNK A 302 -24.39 12.25 10.86
CA UNK A 302 -25.67 11.95 10.53
C UNK A 302 -26.53 11.68 11.43
#